data_9549c78016b6381c08f89b7ae20e7795
#
_entry.id   9549c78016b6381c08f89b7ae20e7795
#
_cell.length_a   1.000
_cell.length_b   1.000
_cell.length_c   1.000
_cell.angle_alpha   90.00
_cell.angle_beta   90.00
_cell.angle_gamma   90.00
#
_symmetry.space_group_name_H-M   'P 1'
#
loop_
_entity.id
_entity.type
_entity.pdbx_description
1 polymer ?
#
loop_
_entity_poly.entity_id
_entity_poly.type
_entity_poly.pdbx_seq_one_letter_code
_entity_poly.pdbx_strand_id
1 'polypeptide(L)'
;MTSLFRKFACAPLPVPAQWYAVPLRLILGYGFFAHGYAKLARGPDNFAGILHAMGLGHALLLSWATIAVEIIGGLLILAGAFVPLATVPMIAILLVAIVTVHLPNGFSSIKLLSYDAAGGHFGQPGYETDLL
;
A
#
# COMPACT_ATOMS: atom_id res chain seq x y z
N MET A 1 -37.93 -6.08 20.50
CA MET A 1 -36.46 -6.20 20.36
C MET A 1 -35.94 -5.94 18.94
N THR A 2 -36.74 -6.07 17.90
CA THR A 2 -36.31 -5.93 16.50
C THR A 2 -36.11 -4.48 15.98
N SER A 3 -36.73 -3.47 16.62
CA SER A 3 -36.65 -2.07 16.12
C SER A 3 -35.38 -1.34 16.57
N LEU A 4 -34.84 -1.69 17.75
CA LEU A 4 -33.58 -1.09 18.23
C LEU A 4 -32.37 -1.57 17.44
N PHE A 5 -32.32 -2.87 17.14
CA PHE A 5 -31.23 -3.45 16.32
C PHE A 5 -31.17 -2.82 14.92
N ARG A 6 -32.32 -2.56 14.30
CA ARG A 6 -32.39 -1.91 12.98
C ARG A 6 -31.91 -0.45 13.01
N LYS A 7 -32.11 0.26 14.12
CA LYS A 7 -31.61 1.65 14.28
C LYS A 7 -30.09 1.69 14.45
N PHE A 8 -29.50 0.72 15.13
CA PHE A 8 -28.04 0.65 15.32
C PHE A 8 -27.29 0.06 14.10
N ALA A 9 -27.93 -0.87 13.37
CA ALA A 9 -27.30 -1.50 12.22
C ALA A 9 -27.29 -0.66 10.94
N CYS A 10 -28.23 0.29 10.79
CA CYS A 10 -28.43 1.06 9.57
C CYS A 10 -28.37 2.59 9.74
N ALA A 11 -28.26 3.10 10.96
CA ALA A 11 -28.11 4.54 11.16
C ALA A 11 -26.64 4.93 11.00
N PRO A 12 -26.28 5.83 10.08
CA PRO A 12 -24.94 6.39 10.05
C PRO A 12 -24.66 7.05 11.41
N LEU A 13 -23.45 6.80 11.94
CA LEU A 13 -23.01 7.50 13.15
C LEU A 13 -23.12 9.01 12.91
N PRO A 14 -23.52 9.80 13.90
CA PRO A 14 -23.66 11.26 13.77
C PRO A 14 -22.28 11.94 13.79
N VAL A 15 -21.41 11.56 12.87
CA VAL A 15 -20.09 12.16 12.66
C VAL A 15 -20.10 12.96 11.36
N PRO A 16 -19.39 14.08 11.28
CA PRO A 16 -19.24 14.82 10.03
C PRO A 16 -18.72 13.90 8.91
N ALA A 17 -19.25 14.04 7.70
CA ALA A 17 -18.92 13.17 6.56
C ALA A 17 -17.41 13.05 6.29
N GLN A 18 -16.66 14.10 6.57
CA GLN A 18 -15.20 14.13 6.44
C GLN A 18 -14.46 13.13 7.36
N TRP A 19 -15.06 12.72 8.47
CA TRP A 19 -14.44 11.79 9.42
C TRP A 19 -14.49 10.33 8.97
N TYR A 20 -15.42 9.99 8.08
CA TYR A 20 -15.51 8.62 7.55
C TYR A 20 -14.26 8.23 6.75
N ALA A 21 -13.58 9.20 6.15
CA ALA A 21 -12.36 8.96 5.39
C ALA A 21 -11.08 8.86 6.26
N VAL A 22 -11.14 9.25 7.54
CA VAL A 22 -9.95 9.31 8.41
C VAL A 22 -9.30 7.93 8.59
N PRO A 23 -10.01 6.85 8.94
CA PRO A 23 -9.38 5.53 9.06
C PRO A 23 -8.68 5.08 7.77
N LEU A 24 -9.31 5.31 6.62
CA LEU A 24 -8.76 4.98 5.32
C LEU A 24 -7.47 5.77 5.04
N ARG A 25 -7.46 7.06 5.34
CA ARG A 25 -6.27 7.91 5.19
C ARG A 25 -5.13 7.45 6.08
N LEU A 26 -5.42 7.05 7.32
CA LEU A 26 -4.41 6.54 8.25
C LEU A 26 -3.77 5.26 7.71
N ILE A 27 -4.56 4.30 7.26
CA ILE A 27 -4.06 3.02 6.74
C ILE A 27 -3.27 3.24 5.45
N LEU A 28 -3.86 3.89 4.45
CA LEU A 28 -3.22 4.11 3.15
C LEU A 28 -2.00 5.03 3.25
N GLY A 29 -2.15 6.17 3.93
CA GLY A 29 -1.08 7.15 4.04
C GLY A 29 0.11 6.61 4.81
N TYR A 30 -0.12 5.92 5.93
CA TYR A 30 0.94 5.25 6.68
C TYR A 30 1.58 4.11 5.87
N GLY A 31 0.78 3.28 5.20
CA GLY A 31 1.28 2.19 4.38
C GLY A 31 2.25 2.67 3.30
N PHE A 32 1.85 3.65 2.50
CA PHE A 32 2.72 4.23 1.46
C PHE A 32 3.96 4.90 2.05
N PHE A 33 3.80 5.69 3.10
CA PHE A 33 4.94 6.31 3.78
C PHE A 33 5.94 5.26 4.28
N ALA A 34 5.48 4.21 4.95
CA ALA A 34 6.33 3.15 5.47
C ALA A 34 7.07 2.39 4.35
N HIS A 35 6.40 2.13 3.22
CA HIS A 35 7.01 1.50 2.04
C HIS A 35 8.09 2.38 1.41
N GLY A 36 7.82 3.67 1.22
CA GLY A 36 8.79 4.62 0.70
C GLY A 36 10.00 4.79 1.64
N TYR A 37 9.74 4.89 2.94
CA TYR A 37 10.80 4.97 3.95
C TYR A 37 11.66 3.70 3.99
N ALA A 38 11.06 2.52 3.90
CA ALA A 38 11.81 1.27 3.88
C ALA A 38 12.73 1.15 2.67
N LYS A 39 12.29 1.61 1.48
CA LYS A 39 13.13 1.67 0.28
C LYS A 39 14.28 2.65 0.44
N LEU A 40 14.00 3.84 1.00
CA LEU A 40 15.01 4.85 1.28
C LEU A 40 16.07 4.33 2.27
N ALA A 41 15.64 3.70 3.36
CA ALA A 41 16.52 3.18 4.40
C ALA A 41 17.39 2.00 3.92
N ARG A 42 16.87 1.17 3.02
CA ARG A 42 17.62 0.06 2.39
C ARG A 42 18.58 0.52 1.29
N GLY A 43 18.47 1.75 0.86
CA GLY A 43 19.23 2.36 -0.22
C GLY A 43 18.50 2.35 -1.55
N PRO A 44 18.34 3.54 -2.17
CA PRO A 44 17.69 3.67 -3.48
C PRO A 44 18.36 2.85 -4.59
N ASP A 45 19.68 2.67 -4.51
CA ASP A 45 20.44 1.85 -5.46
C ASP A 45 20.05 0.37 -5.42
N ASN A 46 19.78 -0.16 -4.23
CA ASN A 46 19.29 -1.53 -4.08
C ASN A 46 17.92 -1.70 -4.75
N PHE A 47 17.02 -0.74 -4.56
CA PHE A 47 15.72 -0.76 -5.22
C PHE A 47 15.84 -0.54 -6.73
N ALA A 48 16.76 0.31 -7.19
CA ALA A 48 17.09 0.45 -8.60
C ALA A 48 17.60 -0.86 -9.22
N GLY A 49 18.41 -1.63 -8.50
CA GLY A 49 18.82 -2.96 -8.93
C GLY A 49 17.67 -3.92 -9.18
N ILE A 50 16.64 -3.89 -8.31
CA ILE A 50 15.41 -4.69 -8.49
C ILE A 50 14.65 -4.23 -9.74
N LEU A 51 14.47 -2.93 -9.94
CA LEU A 51 13.77 -2.38 -11.11
C LEU A 51 14.51 -2.72 -12.41
N HIS A 52 15.85 -2.67 -12.39
CA HIS A 52 16.68 -3.07 -13.53
C HIS A 52 16.53 -4.56 -13.87
N ALA A 53 16.52 -5.43 -12.86
CA ALA A 53 16.28 -6.85 -13.02
C ALA A 53 14.89 -7.19 -13.61
N MET A 54 13.92 -6.30 -13.41
CA MET A 54 12.59 -6.38 -14.03
C MET A 54 12.55 -5.84 -15.47
N GLY A 55 13.69 -5.41 -16.03
CA GLY A 55 13.79 -4.87 -17.37
C GLY A 55 13.38 -3.39 -17.52
N LEU A 56 13.21 -2.67 -16.41
CA LEU A 56 12.86 -1.25 -16.44
C LEU A 56 14.10 -0.39 -16.72
N GLY A 57 14.04 0.39 -17.79
CA GLY A 57 15.06 1.40 -18.08
C GLY A 57 15.04 2.54 -17.06
N HIS A 58 16.17 3.29 -16.98
CA HIS A 58 16.30 4.41 -16.04
C HIS A 58 16.00 4.05 -14.57
N ALA A 59 16.39 2.84 -14.15
CA ALA A 59 16.02 2.23 -12.88
C ALA A 59 16.33 3.13 -11.66
N LEU A 60 17.46 3.85 -11.65
CA LEU A 60 17.80 4.74 -10.55
C LEU A 60 16.85 5.95 -10.46
N LEU A 61 16.49 6.54 -11.60
CA LEU A 61 15.51 7.64 -11.64
C LEU A 61 14.14 7.17 -11.17
N LEU A 62 13.71 6.00 -11.63
CA LEU A 62 12.43 5.41 -11.23
C LEU A 62 12.43 5.03 -9.74
N SER A 63 13.56 4.59 -9.20
CA SER A 63 13.72 4.31 -7.76
C SER A 63 13.48 5.57 -6.93
N TRP A 64 14.17 6.66 -7.23
CA TRP A 64 13.98 7.93 -6.54
C TRP A 64 12.57 8.52 -6.72
N ALA A 65 12.02 8.45 -7.93
CA ALA A 65 10.66 8.90 -8.20
C ALA A 65 9.63 8.12 -7.38
N THR A 66 9.76 6.79 -7.32
CA THR A 66 8.87 5.94 -6.53
C THR A 66 8.95 6.26 -5.04
N ILE A 67 10.17 6.37 -4.49
CA ILE A 67 10.39 6.71 -3.08
C ILE A 67 9.78 8.08 -2.75
N ALA A 68 10.00 9.08 -3.60
CA ALA A 68 9.44 10.43 -3.41
C ALA A 68 7.90 10.42 -3.43
N VAL A 69 7.30 9.74 -4.40
CA VAL A 69 5.84 9.63 -4.50
C VAL A 69 5.25 8.90 -3.29
N GLU A 70 5.86 7.81 -2.85
CA GLU A 70 5.38 7.05 -1.69
C GLU A 70 5.49 7.85 -0.39
N ILE A 71 6.61 8.54 -0.15
CA ILE A 71 6.80 9.34 1.08
C ILE A 71 5.90 10.58 1.05
N ILE A 72 5.99 11.39 -0.01
CA ILE A 72 5.25 12.64 -0.10
C ILE A 72 3.76 12.36 -0.23
N GLY A 73 3.38 11.43 -1.11
CA GLY A 73 1.99 11.02 -1.30
C GLY A 73 1.38 10.46 -0.02
N GLY A 74 2.11 9.59 0.69
CA GLY A 74 1.68 9.07 1.99
C GLY A 74 1.42 10.18 3.01
N LEU A 75 2.34 11.14 3.14
CA LEU A 75 2.17 12.29 4.03
C LEU A 75 0.98 13.19 3.64
N LEU A 76 0.77 13.43 2.34
CA LEU A 76 -0.35 14.20 1.84
C LEU A 76 -1.69 13.51 2.13
N ILE A 77 -1.77 12.20 1.96
CA ILE A 77 -2.95 11.39 2.32
C ILE A 77 -3.22 11.46 3.83
N LEU A 78 -2.18 11.30 4.67
CA LEU A 78 -2.30 11.42 6.13
C LEU A 78 -2.84 12.80 6.54
N ALA A 79 -2.28 13.85 5.96
CA ALA A 79 -2.73 15.21 6.22
C ALA A 79 -4.12 15.53 5.63
N GLY A 80 -4.61 14.71 4.69
CA GLY A 80 -5.83 14.98 3.94
C GLY A 80 -5.69 16.14 2.95
N ALA A 81 -4.46 16.47 2.55
CA ALA A 81 -4.15 17.58 1.65
C ALA A 81 -3.84 17.05 0.24
N PHE A 82 -4.34 17.73 -0.78
CA PHE A 82 -4.09 17.41 -2.19
C PHE A 82 -4.36 15.93 -2.55
N VAL A 83 -5.29 15.28 -1.84
CA VAL A 83 -5.58 13.84 -1.99
C VAL A 83 -5.77 13.42 -3.45
N PRO A 84 -6.61 14.09 -4.27
CA PRO A 84 -6.80 13.69 -5.67
C PRO A 84 -5.51 13.77 -6.51
N LEU A 85 -4.64 14.73 -6.21
CA LEU A 85 -3.37 14.88 -6.93
C LEU A 85 -2.35 13.81 -6.52
N ALA A 86 -2.28 13.49 -5.23
CA ALA A 86 -1.37 12.49 -4.70
C ALA A 86 -1.76 11.08 -5.15
N THR A 87 -3.06 10.77 -5.24
CA THR A 87 -3.53 9.41 -5.58
C THR A 87 -3.18 9.00 -7.01
N VAL A 88 -3.10 9.91 -7.96
CA VAL A 88 -2.80 9.58 -9.37
C VAL A 88 -1.44 8.87 -9.52
N PRO A 89 -0.30 9.46 -9.10
CA PRO A 89 0.98 8.77 -9.19
C PRO A 89 1.07 7.55 -8.26
N MET A 90 0.40 7.56 -7.10
CA MET A 90 0.37 6.42 -6.19
C MET A 90 -0.33 5.21 -6.83
N ILE A 91 -1.46 5.42 -7.52
CA ILE A 91 -2.15 4.36 -8.27
C ILE A 91 -1.26 3.83 -9.39
N ALA A 92 -0.56 4.70 -10.12
CA ALA A 92 0.35 4.26 -11.17
C ALA A 92 1.46 3.33 -10.62
N ILE A 93 2.09 3.69 -9.50
CA ILE A 93 3.10 2.86 -8.83
C ILE A 93 2.50 1.53 -8.39
N LEU A 94 1.31 1.55 -7.79
CA LEU A 94 0.63 0.34 -7.33
C LEU A 94 0.32 -0.61 -8.48
N LEU A 95 -0.19 -0.10 -9.60
CA LEU A 95 -0.45 -0.92 -10.79
C LEU A 95 0.82 -1.55 -11.35
N VAL A 96 1.93 -0.80 -11.41
CA VAL A 96 3.22 -1.35 -11.82
C VAL A 96 3.66 -2.45 -10.84
N ALA A 97 3.56 -2.22 -9.54
CA ALA A 97 3.92 -3.22 -8.52
C ALA A 97 3.06 -4.49 -8.64
N ILE A 98 1.75 -4.34 -8.83
CA ILE A 98 0.84 -5.48 -9.04
C ILE A 98 1.32 -6.32 -10.23
N VAL A 99 1.53 -5.69 -11.38
CA VAL A 99 1.87 -6.41 -12.62
C VAL A 99 3.26 -7.04 -12.57
N THR A 100 4.25 -6.31 -12.06
CA THR A 100 5.65 -6.74 -12.14
C THR A 100 6.11 -7.61 -10.97
N VAL A 101 5.57 -7.37 -9.77
CA VAL A 101 6.02 -8.01 -8.53
C VAL A 101 5.02 -9.03 -8.03
N HIS A 102 3.76 -8.63 -7.88
CA HIS A 102 2.80 -9.43 -7.12
C HIS A 102 1.99 -10.40 -7.97
N LEU A 103 1.67 -10.04 -9.21
CA LEU A 103 0.90 -10.92 -10.11
C LEU A 103 1.56 -12.28 -10.35
N PRO A 104 2.89 -12.39 -10.55
CA PRO A 104 3.57 -13.69 -10.67
C PRO A 104 3.45 -14.56 -9.41
N ASN A 105 3.23 -13.94 -8.25
CA ASN A 105 3.03 -14.65 -7.00
C ASN A 105 1.57 -15.10 -6.75
N GLY A 106 0.64 -14.75 -7.63
CA GLY A 106 -0.79 -15.07 -7.50
C GLY A 106 -1.54 -14.18 -6.52
N PHE A 107 -2.78 -14.54 -6.19
CA PHE A 107 -3.68 -13.68 -5.41
C PHE A 107 -3.27 -13.56 -3.94
N SER A 108 -3.11 -14.68 -3.23
CA SER A 108 -2.97 -14.72 -1.78
C SER A 108 -1.71 -14.02 -1.28
N SER A 109 -1.86 -13.09 -0.34
CA SER A 109 -0.75 -12.39 0.34
C SER A 109 -0.18 -13.19 1.51
N ILE A 110 -0.92 -14.16 2.04
CA ILE A 110 -0.46 -15.05 3.11
C ILE A 110 -0.22 -16.43 2.53
N LYS A 111 1.04 -16.82 2.39
CA LYS A 111 1.46 -18.13 1.86
C LYS A 111 2.36 -18.83 2.85
N LEU A 112 1.80 -19.68 3.67
CA LEU A 112 2.59 -20.56 4.53
C LEU A 112 3.25 -21.64 3.66
N LEU A 113 4.58 -21.62 3.59
CA LEU A 113 5.37 -22.59 2.85
C LEU A 113 5.77 -23.80 3.70
N SER A 114 6.18 -23.54 4.94
CA SER A 114 6.56 -24.56 5.91
C SER A 114 6.33 -24.05 7.33
N TYR A 115 6.35 -24.96 8.27
CA TYR A 115 6.19 -24.67 9.69
C TYR A 115 7.16 -25.54 10.48
N ASP A 116 7.86 -24.93 11.43
CA ASP A 116 8.78 -25.64 12.35
C ASP A 116 8.68 -25.06 13.79
N ALA A 117 9.58 -25.48 14.66
CA ALA A 117 9.60 -25.03 16.05
C ALA A 117 9.91 -23.53 16.21
N ALA A 118 10.51 -22.89 15.20
CA ALA A 118 10.78 -21.45 15.19
C ALA A 118 9.57 -20.63 14.67
N GLY A 119 8.58 -21.29 14.05
CA GLY A 119 7.35 -20.64 13.53
C GLY A 119 7.04 -20.98 12.08
N GLY A 120 6.19 -20.15 11.46
CA GLY A 120 5.80 -20.30 10.08
C GLY A 120 6.75 -19.57 9.13
N HIS A 121 7.13 -20.23 8.03
CA HIS A 121 7.91 -19.66 6.93
C HIS A 121 6.96 -19.28 5.80
N PHE A 122 6.95 -18.01 5.41
CA PHE A 122 6.01 -17.47 4.43
C PHE A 122 6.70 -17.16 3.10
N GLY A 123 5.99 -17.38 2.00
CA GLY A 123 6.42 -17.02 0.65
C GLY A 123 6.21 -15.54 0.34
N GLN A 124 6.56 -15.17 -0.89
CA GLN A 124 6.34 -13.81 -1.38
C GLN A 124 4.85 -13.49 -1.44
N PRO A 125 4.45 -12.28 -1.02
CA PRO A 125 3.04 -11.87 -1.05
C PRO A 125 2.50 -11.77 -2.48
N GLY A 126 1.25 -12.13 -2.66
CA GLY A 126 0.50 -11.88 -3.88
C GLY A 126 -0.17 -10.50 -3.88
N TYR A 127 -1.05 -10.25 -4.87
CA TYR A 127 -1.64 -8.92 -5.08
C TYR A 127 -2.91 -8.64 -4.25
N GLU A 128 -3.29 -9.52 -3.33
CA GLU A 128 -4.47 -9.34 -2.47
C GLU A 128 -4.43 -8.02 -1.67
N THR A 129 -3.28 -7.72 -1.06
CA THR A 129 -3.09 -6.50 -0.26
C THR A 129 -3.03 -5.21 -1.08
N ASP A 130 -2.76 -5.31 -2.38
CA ASP A 130 -2.75 -4.14 -3.27
C ASP A 130 -4.17 -3.73 -3.70
N LEU A 131 -5.14 -4.65 -3.59
CA LEU A 131 -6.54 -4.42 -3.94
C LEU A 131 -7.41 -3.97 -2.76
N LEU A 132 -6.93 -4.15 -1.53
CA LEU A 132 -7.64 -3.78 -0.31
C LEU A 132 -7.33 -2.34 0.12
#